data_c8d7f3c3ee90cdf17e962c4380a47c10
#
_entry.id   c8d7f3c3ee90cdf17e962c4380a47c10
#
_cell.length_a   1.000
_cell.length_b   1.000
_cell.length_c   1.000
_cell.angle_alpha   90.00
_cell.angle_beta   90.00
_cell.angle_gamma   90.00
#
_symmetry.space_group_name_H-M   'P 1'
#
loop_
_entity.id
_entity.type
_entity.pdbx_description
1 polymer ?
#
loop_
_entity_poly.entity_id
_entity_poly.type
_entity_poly.pdbx_seq_one_letter_code
_entity_poly.pdbx_strand_id
1 'polypeptide(L)'
;MILPGGFLLLVLLAAASTSQIVWAAEKSAKLATVRIGYVSRSILDMPYIIARDRGFFREEGLEPELIFMKAAQTIPAMLAGGIDFGSATGTGIAAAVSGVDVRLIFALTDRPSFDLIAVPSITSVQQLRGKKLGTSGVGSLAEILARQILIANKIPLEQVTFLPFGTSDVTYVALKAGTIDATMLQIPQKFFAVDEGFRNLASGADVYRAVMGGLTTTKNTINDRPELVSKTIRATMRAVRLVKNDKNYVLGFMKGPHLDLSGERARFAERVYDATMQLYLSSHTVDETLQREMIAIASQRVKPAQPVPPERVFDFSFVQKVTATLR
;
A
#
# COMPACT_ATOMS: atom_id res chain seq x y z
N MET A 1 74.08 -44.13 -11.37
CA MET A 1 73.82 -43.36 -10.19
C MET A 1 72.80 -42.29 -10.60
N ILE A 2 71.53 -42.63 -10.51
CA ILE A 2 70.37 -41.75 -10.95
C ILE A 2 69.48 -41.54 -9.72
N LEU A 3 69.40 -40.32 -9.28
CA LEU A 3 68.54 -39.88 -8.18
C LEU A 3 67.09 -39.72 -8.65
N PRO A 4 66.09 -40.10 -7.86
CA PRO A 4 64.64 -39.81 -8.13
C PRO A 4 64.23 -38.51 -7.47
N GLY A 5 63.86 -37.54 -8.30
CA GLY A 5 63.32 -36.28 -7.86
C GLY A 5 62.10 -35.89 -8.72
N GLY A 6 60.90 -36.39 -8.40
CA GLY A 6 59.76 -36.13 -9.26
C GLY A 6 58.38 -36.56 -8.70
N PHE A 7 58.21 -36.54 -7.40
CA PHE A 7 56.88 -37.00 -6.85
C PHE A 7 56.25 -36.10 -5.82
N LEU A 8 56.72 -34.86 -5.67
CA LEU A 8 56.17 -33.96 -4.60
C LEU A 8 55.40 -32.73 -5.11
N LEU A 9 55.20 -32.58 -6.43
CA LEU A 9 54.55 -31.37 -6.99
C LEU A 9 53.08 -31.56 -7.45
N LEU A 10 52.54 -32.79 -7.39
CA LEU A 10 51.18 -33.10 -7.89
C LEU A 10 50.09 -33.16 -6.80
N VAL A 11 50.42 -33.09 -5.52
CA VAL A 11 49.46 -33.20 -4.43
C VAL A 11 48.95 -31.82 -3.93
N LEU A 12 49.66 -30.73 -4.21
CA LEU A 12 49.30 -29.38 -3.78
C LEU A 12 48.28 -28.64 -4.67
N LEU A 13 48.08 -29.12 -5.91
CA LEU A 13 47.11 -28.52 -6.85
C LEU A 13 45.67 -29.07 -6.73
N ALA A 14 45.46 -30.20 -6.06
CA ALA A 14 44.14 -30.79 -5.88
C ALA A 14 43.41 -30.24 -4.67
N ALA A 15 44.09 -29.63 -3.67
CA ALA A 15 43.46 -29.07 -2.47
C ALA A 15 42.87 -27.67 -2.67
N ALA A 16 43.33 -26.91 -3.67
CA ALA A 16 42.85 -25.56 -3.95
C ALA A 16 41.51 -25.55 -4.74
N SER A 17 41.25 -26.59 -5.53
CA SER A 17 40.06 -26.69 -6.39
C SER A 17 38.78 -27.11 -5.60
N THR A 18 38.94 -27.86 -4.51
CA THR A 18 37.81 -28.32 -3.69
C THR A 18 37.27 -27.22 -2.79
N SER A 19 38.10 -26.27 -2.33
CA SER A 19 37.66 -25.15 -1.50
C SER A 19 36.82 -24.13 -2.28
N GLN A 20 37.07 -23.94 -3.58
CA GLN A 20 36.26 -23.01 -4.41
C GLN A 20 34.91 -23.58 -4.79
N ILE A 21 34.78 -24.90 -4.92
CA ILE A 21 33.51 -25.57 -5.25
C ILE A 21 32.55 -25.55 -4.03
N VAL A 22 33.10 -25.72 -2.83
CA VAL A 22 32.29 -25.65 -1.58
C VAL A 22 31.79 -24.22 -1.34
N TRP A 23 32.57 -23.18 -1.63
CA TRP A 23 32.20 -21.78 -1.45
C TRP A 23 31.17 -21.31 -2.49
N ALA A 24 31.15 -21.90 -3.69
CA ALA A 24 30.13 -21.63 -4.73
C ALA A 24 28.79 -22.36 -4.45
N ALA A 25 28.81 -23.48 -3.76
CA ALA A 25 27.63 -24.26 -3.39
C ALA A 25 26.82 -23.61 -2.24
N GLU A 26 27.48 -22.86 -1.35
CA GLU A 26 26.82 -22.15 -0.24
C GLU A 26 25.98 -20.94 -0.68
N LYS A 27 26.12 -20.49 -1.92
CA LYS A 27 25.42 -19.27 -2.44
C LYS A 27 24.10 -19.53 -3.15
N SER A 28 23.61 -20.75 -3.20
CA SER A 28 22.29 -21.09 -3.78
C SER A 28 21.30 -21.57 -2.73
N ALA A 29 21.19 -20.86 -1.62
CA ALA A 29 20.03 -21.04 -0.76
C ALA A 29 18.77 -20.66 -1.56
N LYS A 30 17.90 -21.65 -1.82
CA LYS A 30 16.63 -21.43 -2.53
C LYS A 30 15.83 -20.35 -1.80
N LEU A 31 15.60 -19.22 -2.48
CA LEU A 31 14.80 -18.12 -1.94
C LEU A 31 13.40 -18.62 -1.59
N ALA A 32 12.90 -18.22 -0.43
CA ALA A 32 11.52 -18.52 -0.06
C ALA A 32 10.56 -17.59 -0.84
N THR A 33 9.56 -18.13 -1.50
CA THR A 33 8.56 -17.32 -2.20
C THR A 33 7.74 -16.52 -1.20
N VAL A 34 7.54 -15.23 -1.48
CA VAL A 34 6.58 -14.36 -0.80
C VAL A 34 5.59 -13.78 -1.80
N ARG A 35 4.29 -14.02 -1.59
CA ARG A 35 3.21 -13.54 -2.46
C ARG A 35 2.51 -12.36 -1.82
N ILE A 36 2.51 -11.22 -2.53
CA ILE A 36 1.88 -9.98 -2.06
C ILE A 36 0.81 -9.56 -3.07
N GLY A 37 -0.46 -9.63 -2.63
CA GLY A 37 -1.58 -9.08 -3.39
C GLY A 37 -1.64 -7.56 -3.24
N TYR A 38 -1.45 -6.81 -4.34
CA TYR A 38 -1.55 -5.35 -4.34
C TYR A 38 -2.74 -4.88 -5.18
N VAL A 39 -3.35 -3.74 -4.81
CA VAL A 39 -4.69 -3.38 -5.30
C VAL A 39 -4.72 -2.09 -6.11
N SER A 40 -3.61 -1.37 -6.21
CA SER A 40 -3.56 -0.12 -6.95
C SER A 40 -2.22 0.12 -7.64
N ARG A 41 -2.25 0.89 -8.72
CA ARG A 41 -1.06 1.48 -9.34
C ARG A 41 -0.91 2.92 -8.84
N SER A 42 -0.60 3.05 -7.56
CA SER A 42 -0.53 4.34 -6.87
C SER A 42 0.70 4.42 -5.97
N ILE A 43 0.86 5.56 -5.33
CA ILE A 43 1.89 5.76 -4.30
C ILE A 43 1.77 4.78 -3.14
N LEU A 44 0.57 4.22 -2.87
CA LEU A 44 0.33 3.32 -1.74
C LEU A 44 0.94 1.93 -1.93
N ASP A 45 1.03 1.46 -3.17
CA ASP A 45 1.63 0.15 -3.48
C ASP A 45 3.05 0.27 -4.07
N MET A 46 3.52 1.50 -4.33
CA MET A 46 4.86 1.80 -4.84
C MET A 46 6.00 1.14 -4.02
N PRO A 47 5.98 1.12 -2.67
CA PRO A 47 7.06 0.52 -1.91
C PRO A 47 7.30 -0.97 -2.19
N TYR A 48 6.26 -1.75 -2.47
CA TYR A 48 6.43 -3.20 -2.77
C TYR A 48 7.11 -3.41 -4.11
N ILE A 49 6.77 -2.60 -5.12
CA ILE A 49 7.37 -2.65 -6.45
C ILE A 49 8.83 -2.22 -6.37
N ILE A 50 9.12 -1.12 -5.67
CA ILE A 50 10.49 -0.66 -5.44
C ILE A 50 11.31 -1.72 -4.67
N ALA A 51 10.74 -2.35 -3.63
CA ALA A 51 11.43 -3.40 -2.87
C ALA A 51 11.80 -4.60 -3.76
N ARG A 52 10.92 -4.99 -4.68
CA ARG A 52 11.20 -6.03 -5.68
C ARG A 52 12.30 -5.58 -6.64
N ASP A 53 12.14 -4.43 -7.28
CA ASP A 53 13.01 -3.95 -8.35
C ASP A 53 14.42 -3.61 -7.85
N ARG A 54 14.53 -3.18 -6.58
CA ARG A 54 15.81 -2.92 -5.89
C ARG A 54 16.42 -4.17 -5.23
N GLY A 55 15.76 -5.32 -5.34
CA GLY A 55 16.26 -6.57 -4.77
C GLY A 55 16.17 -6.68 -3.24
N PHE A 56 15.47 -5.76 -2.55
CA PHE A 56 15.41 -5.78 -1.08
C PHE A 56 14.75 -7.05 -0.53
N PHE A 57 13.79 -7.64 -1.24
CA PHE A 57 13.25 -8.94 -0.86
C PHE A 57 14.29 -10.04 -1.00
N ARG A 58 15.07 -10.06 -2.11
CA ARG A 58 16.10 -11.08 -2.35
C ARG A 58 17.23 -11.01 -1.35
N GLU A 59 17.60 -9.81 -0.91
CA GLU A 59 18.59 -9.63 0.17
C GLU A 59 18.09 -10.18 1.52
N GLU A 60 16.77 -10.27 1.72
CA GLU A 60 16.15 -10.94 2.86
C GLU A 60 15.94 -12.46 2.62
N GLY A 61 16.42 -13.02 1.50
CA GLY A 61 16.23 -14.43 1.15
C GLY A 61 14.82 -14.74 0.64
N LEU A 62 14.10 -13.74 0.11
CA LEU A 62 12.74 -13.88 -0.40
C LEU A 62 12.69 -13.65 -1.92
N GLU A 63 11.94 -14.51 -2.64
CA GLU A 63 11.56 -14.24 -4.04
C GLU A 63 10.15 -13.66 -4.08
N PRO A 64 9.97 -12.36 -4.44
CA PRO A 64 8.68 -11.70 -4.41
C PRO A 64 7.83 -12.00 -5.65
N GLU A 65 6.61 -12.47 -5.43
CA GLU A 65 5.55 -12.54 -6.41
C GLU A 65 4.51 -11.44 -6.09
N LEU A 66 4.51 -10.33 -6.87
CA LEU A 66 3.55 -9.25 -6.72
C LEU A 66 2.35 -9.47 -7.63
N ILE A 67 1.17 -9.65 -7.07
CA ILE A 67 -0.05 -10.05 -7.77
C ILE A 67 -1.05 -8.89 -7.73
N PHE A 68 -1.31 -8.28 -8.89
CA PHE A 68 -2.35 -7.24 -9.00
C PHE A 68 -3.73 -7.87 -8.93
N MET A 69 -4.59 -7.40 -8.03
CA MET A 69 -5.92 -7.95 -7.82
C MET A 69 -6.92 -6.91 -7.29
N LYS A 70 -8.22 -7.22 -7.39
CA LYS A 70 -9.25 -6.39 -6.77
C LYS A 70 -9.21 -6.51 -5.25
N ALA A 71 -9.46 -5.41 -4.53
CA ALA A 71 -9.44 -5.39 -3.06
C ALA A 71 -10.33 -6.47 -2.43
N ALA A 72 -11.52 -6.72 -3.00
CA ALA A 72 -12.43 -7.75 -2.51
C ALA A 72 -11.90 -9.19 -2.65
N GLN A 73 -10.89 -9.41 -3.49
CA GLN A 73 -10.28 -10.73 -3.69
C GLN A 73 -9.13 -11.01 -2.72
N THR A 74 -8.58 -10.00 -2.04
CA THR A 74 -7.39 -10.16 -1.20
C THR A 74 -7.62 -11.09 -0.01
N ILE A 75 -8.74 -10.96 0.70
CA ILE A 75 -9.02 -11.82 1.86
C ILE A 75 -9.30 -13.27 1.44
N PRO A 76 -10.20 -13.56 0.47
CA PRO A 76 -10.37 -14.93 -0.03
C PRO A 76 -9.06 -15.57 -0.52
N ALA A 77 -8.25 -14.84 -1.31
CA ALA A 77 -6.97 -15.33 -1.81
C ALA A 77 -5.98 -15.65 -0.68
N MET A 78 -5.94 -14.81 0.36
CA MET A 78 -5.09 -15.00 1.55
C MET A 78 -5.51 -16.22 2.36
N LEU A 79 -6.81 -16.40 2.60
CA LEU A 79 -7.34 -17.55 3.32
C LEU A 79 -7.14 -18.86 2.56
N ALA A 80 -7.17 -18.83 1.23
CA ALA A 80 -6.88 -19.97 0.35
C ALA A 80 -5.37 -20.24 0.17
N GLY A 81 -4.46 -19.43 0.76
CA GLY A 81 -3.01 -19.57 0.59
C GLY A 81 -2.47 -19.13 -0.78
N GLY A 82 -3.28 -18.43 -1.58
CA GLY A 82 -2.87 -17.86 -2.87
C GLY A 82 -1.96 -16.64 -2.74
N ILE A 83 -2.08 -15.89 -1.64
CA ILE A 83 -1.17 -14.81 -1.24
C ILE A 83 -0.82 -14.91 0.25
N ASP A 84 0.37 -14.43 0.63
CA ASP A 84 0.81 -14.36 2.02
C ASP A 84 0.39 -13.02 2.67
N PHE A 85 0.38 -11.95 1.90
CA PHE A 85 0.07 -10.59 2.34
C PHE A 85 -0.84 -9.87 1.35
N GLY A 86 -1.65 -8.94 1.85
CA GLY A 86 -2.51 -8.09 1.03
C GLY A 86 -2.36 -6.61 1.38
N SER A 87 -2.39 -5.73 0.38
CA SER A 87 -2.28 -4.28 0.58
C SER A 87 -3.63 -3.57 0.81
N ALA A 88 -4.75 -4.27 0.68
CA ALA A 88 -6.10 -3.74 0.87
C ALA A 88 -6.44 -3.55 2.35
N THR A 89 -5.84 -2.56 3.02
CA THR A 89 -5.94 -2.35 4.48
C THR A 89 -7.37 -2.20 4.97
N GLY A 90 -8.21 -1.41 4.31
CA GLY A 90 -9.61 -1.24 4.69
C GLY A 90 -10.43 -2.53 4.61
N THR A 91 -10.20 -3.35 3.58
CA THR A 91 -10.81 -4.69 3.44
C THR A 91 -10.32 -5.64 4.54
N GLY A 92 -9.02 -5.59 4.86
CA GLY A 92 -8.43 -6.38 5.95
C GLY A 92 -9.01 -6.03 7.31
N ILE A 93 -9.14 -4.74 7.63
CA ILE A 93 -9.74 -4.26 8.87
C ILE A 93 -11.21 -4.71 8.98
N ALA A 94 -12.01 -4.53 7.92
CA ALA A 94 -13.40 -4.97 7.90
C ALA A 94 -13.53 -6.50 8.09
N ALA A 95 -12.66 -7.28 7.47
CA ALA A 95 -12.62 -8.73 7.64
C ALA A 95 -12.26 -9.11 9.08
N ALA A 96 -11.24 -8.48 9.68
CA ALA A 96 -10.87 -8.73 11.08
C ALA A 96 -12.01 -8.39 12.05
N VAL A 97 -12.71 -7.26 11.83
CA VAL A 97 -13.88 -6.87 12.62
C VAL A 97 -15.04 -7.85 12.43
N SER A 98 -15.22 -8.45 11.25
CA SER A 98 -16.23 -9.51 11.02
C SER A 98 -15.88 -10.87 11.61
N GLY A 99 -14.73 -11.01 12.28
CA GLY A 99 -14.30 -12.25 12.91
C GLY A 99 -13.31 -13.08 12.12
N VAL A 100 -12.91 -12.66 10.91
CA VAL A 100 -11.85 -13.36 10.14
C VAL A 100 -10.49 -13.17 10.82
N ASP A 101 -9.68 -14.23 10.89
CA ASP A 101 -8.37 -14.22 11.56
C ASP A 101 -7.27 -13.60 10.70
N VAL A 102 -7.44 -12.34 10.38
CA VAL A 102 -6.44 -11.49 9.71
C VAL A 102 -6.05 -10.30 10.60
N ARG A 103 -4.86 -9.75 10.37
CA ARG A 103 -4.32 -8.59 11.09
C ARG A 103 -3.70 -7.60 10.11
N LEU A 104 -3.86 -6.32 10.40
CA LEU A 104 -3.02 -5.27 9.82
C LEU A 104 -1.71 -5.22 10.60
N ILE A 105 -0.59 -5.49 9.91
CA ILE A 105 0.74 -5.62 10.52
C ILE A 105 1.71 -4.50 10.15
N PHE A 106 1.36 -3.66 9.18
CA PHE A 106 2.17 -2.55 8.69
C PHE A 106 1.26 -1.46 8.15
N ALA A 107 1.44 -0.23 8.59
CA ALA A 107 0.72 0.95 8.09
C ALA A 107 1.65 1.85 7.29
N LEU A 108 1.23 2.26 6.11
CA LEU A 108 2.00 3.17 5.26
C LEU A 108 1.61 4.63 5.51
N THR A 109 0.32 4.92 5.64
CA THR A 109 -0.20 6.26 5.93
C THR A 109 -1.29 6.19 7.01
N ASP A 110 -1.53 7.30 7.72
CA ASP A 110 -2.65 7.48 8.66
C ASP A 110 -3.64 8.55 8.19
N ARG A 111 -3.44 9.06 6.98
CA ARG A 111 -4.28 10.09 6.36
C ARG A 111 -4.67 9.67 4.95
N PRO A 112 -5.94 9.89 4.56
CA PRO A 112 -6.37 9.62 3.20
C PRO A 112 -5.75 10.62 2.22
N SER A 113 -5.42 10.12 1.01
CA SER A 113 -4.90 10.94 -0.09
C SER A 113 -5.98 11.49 -1.01
N PHE A 114 -7.26 11.33 -0.64
CA PHE A 114 -8.40 11.75 -1.42
C PHE A 114 -8.79 13.20 -1.16
N ASP A 115 -9.07 13.94 -2.24
CA ASP A 115 -9.73 15.24 -2.19
C ASP A 115 -11.04 15.20 -2.96
N LEU A 116 -11.99 16.04 -2.57
CA LEU A 116 -13.28 16.24 -3.23
C LEU A 116 -13.07 17.21 -4.39
N ILE A 117 -13.14 16.69 -5.60
CA ILE A 117 -12.93 17.41 -6.85
C ILE A 117 -14.27 17.56 -7.57
N ALA A 118 -14.55 18.76 -8.07
CA ALA A 118 -15.81 19.09 -8.74
C ALA A 118 -15.59 19.78 -10.09
N VAL A 119 -16.62 19.77 -10.94
CA VAL A 119 -16.64 20.54 -12.20
C VAL A 119 -16.40 22.03 -11.95
N PRO A 120 -15.85 22.80 -12.93
CA PRO A 120 -15.45 24.20 -12.73
C PRO A 120 -16.55 25.12 -12.22
N SER A 121 -17.82 24.84 -12.55
CA SER A 121 -18.98 25.62 -12.13
C SER A 121 -19.34 25.47 -10.65
N ILE A 122 -18.82 24.44 -9.95
CA ILE A 122 -19.03 24.20 -8.53
C ILE A 122 -17.80 24.67 -7.78
N THR A 123 -17.94 25.73 -6.99
CA THR A 123 -16.83 26.41 -6.29
C THR A 123 -16.87 26.23 -4.77
N SER A 124 -17.93 25.60 -4.24
CA SER A 124 -18.04 25.30 -2.82
C SER A 124 -18.77 23.98 -2.57
N VAL A 125 -18.52 23.37 -1.40
CA VAL A 125 -19.19 22.11 -0.99
C VAL A 125 -20.71 22.30 -0.92
N GLN A 126 -21.20 23.51 -0.56
CA GLN A 126 -22.62 23.83 -0.44
C GLN A 126 -23.38 23.69 -1.77
N GLN A 127 -22.72 23.88 -2.89
CA GLN A 127 -23.32 23.76 -4.22
C GLN A 127 -23.50 22.29 -4.69
N LEU A 128 -23.09 21.32 -3.86
CA LEU A 128 -23.32 19.90 -4.15
C LEU A 128 -24.75 19.42 -3.89
N ARG A 129 -25.61 20.25 -3.31
CA ARG A 129 -27.03 19.92 -3.16
C ARG A 129 -27.68 19.68 -4.53
N GLY A 130 -28.38 18.56 -4.66
CA GLY A 130 -29.00 18.12 -5.91
C GLY A 130 -28.01 17.57 -6.96
N LYS A 131 -26.73 17.41 -6.62
CA LYS A 131 -25.66 16.99 -7.55
C LYS A 131 -25.34 15.50 -7.47
N LYS A 132 -24.67 15.00 -8.50
CA LYS A 132 -24.19 13.61 -8.60
C LYS A 132 -22.73 13.53 -8.17
N LEU A 133 -22.44 12.72 -7.17
CA LEU A 133 -21.10 12.52 -6.62
C LEU A 133 -20.64 11.09 -6.89
N GLY A 134 -19.56 10.95 -7.67
CA GLY A 134 -18.94 9.67 -7.97
C GLY A 134 -18.09 9.14 -6.81
N THR A 135 -18.16 7.84 -6.54
CA THR A 135 -17.33 7.16 -5.54
C THR A 135 -16.78 5.84 -6.08
N SER A 136 -15.84 5.24 -5.35
CA SER A 136 -15.29 3.94 -5.75
C SER A 136 -16.28 2.78 -5.57
N GLY A 137 -17.32 2.96 -4.76
CA GLY A 137 -18.32 1.94 -4.47
C GLY A 137 -19.00 2.18 -3.14
N VAL A 138 -20.12 1.48 -2.93
CA VAL A 138 -20.88 1.58 -1.68
C VAL A 138 -20.02 1.13 -0.49
N GLY A 139 -19.88 1.98 0.52
CA GLY A 139 -19.06 1.76 1.71
C GLY A 139 -17.55 1.78 1.45
N SER A 140 -17.11 2.27 0.28
CA SER A 140 -15.70 2.54 0.04
C SER A 140 -15.19 3.72 0.87
N LEU A 141 -13.87 3.79 1.09
CA LEU A 141 -13.29 4.97 1.77
C LEU A 141 -13.63 6.27 1.05
N ALA A 142 -13.64 6.28 -0.28
CA ALA A 142 -14.03 7.46 -1.06
C ALA A 142 -15.47 7.92 -0.72
N GLU A 143 -16.41 7.00 -0.58
CA GLU A 143 -17.78 7.34 -0.16
C GLU A 143 -17.84 7.83 1.29
N ILE A 144 -17.14 7.14 2.21
CA ILE A 144 -17.06 7.54 3.61
C ILE A 144 -16.55 8.98 3.72
N LEU A 145 -15.45 9.30 3.05
CA LEU A 145 -14.85 10.64 3.06
C LEU A 145 -15.79 11.68 2.48
N ALA A 146 -16.44 11.38 1.34
CA ALA A 146 -17.41 12.29 0.74
C ALA A 146 -18.56 12.59 1.70
N ARG A 147 -19.12 11.56 2.36
CA ARG A 147 -20.17 11.73 3.38
C ARG A 147 -19.69 12.57 4.57
N GLN A 148 -18.48 12.32 5.08
CA GLN A 148 -17.92 13.11 6.18
C GLN A 148 -17.71 14.58 5.79
N ILE A 149 -17.23 14.86 4.59
CA ILE A 149 -17.12 16.23 4.08
C ILE A 149 -18.50 16.91 4.03
N LEU A 150 -19.53 16.21 3.51
CA LEU A 150 -20.88 16.76 3.44
C LEU A 150 -21.46 17.04 4.84
N ILE A 151 -21.30 16.11 5.78
CA ILE A 151 -21.74 16.25 7.18
C ILE A 151 -21.05 17.44 7.85
N ALA A 152 -19.72 17.56 7.72
CA ALA A 152 -18.95 18.67 8.27
C ALA A 152 -19.42 20.04 7.70
N ASN A 153 -19.92 20.06 6.47
CA ASN A 153 -20.47 21.23 5.80
C ASN A 153 -21.99 21.39 5.95
N LYS A 154 -22.64 20.62 6.83
CA LYS A 154 -24.08 20.67 7.13
C LYS A 154 -24.96 20.46 5.90
N ILE A 155 -24.55 19.53 5.00
CA ILE A 155 -25.34 19.14 3.84
C ILE A 155 -26.01 17.80 4.14
N PRO A 156 -27.35 17.71 4.09
CA PRO A 156 -28.07 16.46 4.23
C PRO A 156 -27.68 15.47 3.13
N LEU A 157 -27.35 14.22 3.51
CA LEU A 157 -26.82 13.23 2.59
C LEU A 157 -27.81 12.83 1.48
N GLU A 158 -29.12 12.89 1.79
CA GLU A 158 -30.22 12.64 0.87
C GLU A 158 -30.34 13.69 -0.24
N GLN A 159 -29.70 14.83 -0.10
CA GLN A 159 -29.65 15.87 -1.12
C GLN A 159 -28.51 15.66 -2.15
N VAL A 160 -27.70 14.60 -2.01
CA VAL A 160 -26.62 14.30 -2.95
C VAL A 160 -26.78 12.87 -3.46
N THR A 161 -26.72 12.68 -4.78
CA THR A 161 -26.81 11.36 -5.41
C THR A 161 -25.44 10.72 -5.48
N PHE A 162 -25.20 9.66 -4.70
CA PHE A 162 -23.96 8.90 -4.76
C PHE A 162 -24.00 7.83 -5.87
N LEU A 163 -22.97 7.80 -6.71
CA LEU A 163 -22.85 6.86 -7.84
C LEU A 163 -21.55 6.05 -7.76
N PRO A 164 -21.61 4.72 -7.73
CA PRO A 164 -20.41 3.86 -7.69
C PRO A 164 -19.80 3.68 -9.08
N PHE A 165 -18.57 4.13 -9.29
CA PHE A 165 -17.85 4.02 -10.57
C PHE A 165 -16.62 3.10 -10.52
N GLY A 166 -16.08 2.77 -9.34
CA GLY A 166 -14.87 1.96 -9.19
C GLY A 166 -13.62 2.78 -8.82
N THR A 167 -12.54 2.67 -9.60
CA THR A 167 -11.26 3.32 -9.27
C THR A 167 -11.28 4.83 -9.54
N SER A 168 -10.29 5.56 -8.96
CA SER A 168 -10.13 7.00 -9.23
C SER A 168 -9.94 7.32 -10.70
N ASP A 169 -9.34 6.43 -11.50
CA ASP A 169 -9.20 6.63 -12.94
C ASP A 169 -10.56 6.66 -13.64
N VAL A 170 -11.45 5.73 -13.28
CA VAL A 170 -12.79 5.64 -13.85
C VAL A 170 -13.66 6.83 -13.43
N THR A 171 -13.61 7.21 -12.13
CA THR A 171 -14.37 8.37 -11.64
C THR A 171 -13.86 9.68 -12.22
N TYR A 172 -12.55 9.79 -12.47
CA TYR A 172 -11.97 10.95 -13.15
C TYR A 172 -12.45 11.08 -14.61
N VAL A 173 -12.49 9.98 -15.35
CA VAL A 173 -13.07 9.97 -16.70
C VAL A 173 -14.56 10.37 -16.69
N ALA A 174 -15.33 9.86 -15.73
CA ALA A 174 -16.75 10.20 -15.58
C ALA A 174 -16.95 11.69 -15.24
N LEU A 175 -16.07 12.28 -14.40
CA LEU A 175 -16.09 13.70 -14.10
C LEU A 175 -15.78 14.55 -15.35
N LYS A 176 -14.77 14.18 -16.15
CA LYS A 176 -14.42 14.87 -17.41
C LYS A 176 -15.55 14.79 -18.44
N ALA A 177 -16.25 13.66 -18.49
CA ALA A 177 -17.39 13.47 -19.39
C ALA A 177 -18.67 14.18 -18.92
N GLY A 178 -18.66 14.84 -17.73
CA GLY A 178 -19.85 15.49 -17.17
C GLY A 178 -20.95 14.53 -16.71
N THR A 179 -20.64 13.22 -16.59
CA THR A 179 -21.59 12.20 -16.10
C THR A 179 -21.88 12.39 -14.61
N ILE A 180 -20.89 12.91 -13.88
CA ILE A 180 -20.96 13.30 -12.46
C ILE A 180 -20.48 14.73 -12.29
N ASP A 181 -20.99 15.40 -11.24
CA ASP A 181 -20.66 16.79 -10.91
C ASP A 181 -19.42 16.91 -10.02
N ALA A 182 -19.18 15.91 -9.17
CA ALA A 182 -18.04 15.85 -8.26
C ALA A 182 -17.62 14.39 -8.00
N THR A 183 -16.40 14.22 -7.49
CA THR A 183 -15.89 12.90 -7.09
C THR A 183 -14.73 13.02 -6.10
N MET A 184 -14.44 11.93 -5.38
CA MET A 184 -13.24 11.80 -4.57
C MET A 184 -12.09 11.25 -5.42
N LEU A 185 -11.05 12.05 -5.65
CA LEU A 185 -9.85 11.64 -6.37
C LEU A 185 -8.64 11.57 -5.45
N GLN A 186 -7.85 10.51 -5.60
CA GLN A 186 -6.56 10.36 -4.91
C GLN A 186 -5.40 10.85 -5.78
N ILE A 187 -4.21 10.85 -5.23
CA ILE A 187 -2.95 11.11 -5.93
C ILE A 187 -2.67 9.92 -6.90
N PRO A 188 -2.32 10.20 -8.18
CA PRO A 188 -2.06 11.51 -8.80
C PRO A 188 -3.27 12.19 -9.45
N GLN A 189 -4.41 11.53 -9.64
CA GLN A 189 -5.55 12.01 -10.46
C GLN A 189 -6.09 13.35 -10.00
N LYS A 190 -6.10 13.62 -8.67
CA LYS A 190 -6.54 14.93 -8.15
C LYS A 190 -5.70 16.09 -8.70
N PHE A 191 -4.40 15.88 -8.94
CA PHE A 191 -3.53 16.91 -9.51
C PHE A 191 -3.80 17.14 -10.98
N PHE A 192 -4.07 16.08 -11.73
CA PHE A 192 -4.45 16.20 -13.15
C PHE A 192 -5.76 16.98 -13.28
N ALA A 193 -6.77 16.63 -12.49
CA ALA A 193 -8.06 17.31 -12.52
C ALA A 193 -7.93 18.81 -12.20
N VAL A 194 -7.18 19.17 -11.15
CA VAL A 194 -6.99 20.58 -10.79
C VAL A 194 -6.25 21.36 -11.90
N ASP A 195 -5.27 20.76 -12.55
CA ASP A 195 -4.54 21.35 -13.66
C ASP A 195 -5.44 21.55 -14.90
N GLU A 196 -6.40 20.66 -15.12
CA GLU A 196 -7.42 20.77 -16.17
C GLU A 196 -8.57 21.73 -15.80
N GLY A 197 -8.48 22.46 -14.67
CA GLY A 197 -9.44 23.50 -14.28
C GLY A 197 -10.59 23.03 -13.37
N PHE A 198 -10.64 21.74 -12.99
CA PHE A 198 -11.58 21.26 -11.98
C PHE A 198 -11.26 21.85 -10.60
N ARG A 199 -12.26 21.94 -9.73
CA ARG A 199 -12.14 22.57 -8.42
C ARG A 199 -11.87 21.56 -7.31
N ASN A 200 -10.80 21.80 -6.55
CA ASN A 200 -10.60 21.11 -5.26
C ASN A 200 -11.43 21.83 -4.19
N LEU A 201 -12.48 21.18 -3.69
CA LEU A 201 -13.41 21.75 -2.73
C LEU A 201 -13.05 21.46 -1.28
N ALA A 202 -12.43 20.32 -1.00
CA ALA A 202 -12.07 19.90 0.35
C ALA A 202 -11.10 18.70 0.33
N SER A 203 -10.26 18.58 1.35
CA SER A 203 -9.43 17.40 1.57
C SER A 203 -10.15 16.38 2.47
N GLY A 204 -10.10 15.11 2.09
CA GLY A 204 -10.58 14.03 2.95
C GLY A 204 -9.79 13.91 4.25
N ALA A 205 -8.52 14.31 4.23
CA ALA A 205 -7.65 14.30 5.41
C ALA A 205 -8.04 15.32 6.49
N ASP A 206 -8.80 16.36 6.14
CA ASP A 206 -9.24 17.38 7.09
C ASP A 206 -10.43 16.92 7.94
N VAL A 207 -11.18 15.92 7.48
CA VAL A 207 -12.41 15.44 8.13
C VAL A 207 -12.29 14.03 8.69
N TYR A 208 -11.23 13.30 8.34
CA TYR A 208 -11.11 11.88 8.66
C TYR A 208 -9.68 11.37 8.64
N ARG A 209 -9.32 10.57 9.63
CA ARG A 209 -8.07 9.79 9.62
C ARG A 209 -8.36 8.36 9.16
N ALA A 210 -7.48 7.79 8.35
CA ALA A 210 -7.60 6.41 7.91
C ALA A 210 -6.25 5.83 7.51
N VAL A 211 -6.04 4.56 7.84
CA VAL A 211 -4.89 3.82 7.31
C VAL A 211 -5.13 3.52 5.83
N MET A 212 -4.23 4.00 4.99
CA MET A 212 -4.19 3.67 3.58
C MET A 212 -2.82 3.10 3.20
N GLY A 213 -2.84 2.02 2.43
CA GLY A 213 -1.61 1.28 2.15
C GLY A 213 -1.03 0.64 3.41
N GLY A 214 -0.42 -0.49 3.24
CA GLY A 214 0.11 -1.28 4.34
C GLY A 214 0.01 -2.76 4.03
N LEU A 215 0.25 -3.61 5.01
CA LEU A 215 0.19 -5.06 4.85
C LEU A 215 -0.78 -5.68 5.85
N THR A 216 -1.70 -6.48 5.34
CA THR A 216 -2.51 -7.42 6.11
C THR A 216 -2.02 -8.83 5.87
N THR A 217 -2.15 -9.70 6.89
CA THR A 217 -1.86 -11.13 6.78
C THR A 217 -2.75 -11.94 7.72
N THR A 218 -2.75 -13.27 7.58
CA THR A 218 -3.50 -14.15 8.48
C THR A 218 -2.78 -14.35 9.81
N LYS A 219 -3.52 -14.66 10.87
CA LYS A 219 -2.93 -15.05 12.15
C LYS A 219 -2.08 -16.31 12.02
N ASN A 220 -2.47 -17.26 11.15
CA ASN A 220 -1.66 -18.43 10.86
C ASN A 220 -0.29 -18.06 10.29
N THR A 221 -0.23 -17.17 9.30
CA THR A 221 1.04 -16.69 8.76
C THR A 221 1.90 -16.02 9.84
N ILE A 222 1.30 -15.25 10.74
CA ILE A 222 2.00 -14.63 11.88
C ILE A 222 2.62 -15.69 12.80
N ASN A 223 1.87 -16.73 13.14
CA ASN A 223 2.29 -17.77 14.08
C ASN A 223 3.28 -18.77 13.46
N ASP A 224 2.97 -19.24 12.25
CA ASP A 224 3.69 -20.37 11.62
C ASP A 224 4.92 -19.89 10.82
N ARG A 225 4.92 -18.63 10.35
CA ARG A 225 5.96 -18.09 9.48
C ARG A 225 6.43 -16.67 9.94
N PRO A 226 6.78 -16.47 11.23
CA PRO A 226 7.13 -15.14 11.77
C PRO A 226 8.37 -14.52 11.09
N GLU A 227 9.31 -15.36 10.62
CA GLU A 227 10.48 -14.89 9.85
C GLU A 227 10.06 -14.30 8.50
N LEU A 228 9.10 -14.91 7.80
CA LEU A 228 8.56 -14.37 6.55
C LEU A 228 7.94 -12.98 6.77
N VAL A 229 7.18 -12.82 7.86
CA VAL A 229 6.56 -11.55 8.24
C VAL A 229 7.63 -10.48 8.48
N SER A 230 8.62 -10.79 9.32
CA SER A 230 9.72 -9.87 9.66
C SER A 230 10.51 -9.43 8.43
N LYS A 231 10.90 -10.38 7.56
CA LYS A 231 11.66 -10.15 6.33
C LYS A 231 10.87 -9.31 5.33
N THR A 232 9.57 -9.59 5.16
CA THR A 232 8.70 -8.82 4.27
C THR A 232 8.55 -7.37 4.74
N ILE A 233 8.33 -7.16 6.05
CA ILE A 233 8.28 -5.82 6.65
C ILE A 233 9.61 -5.10 6.45
N ARG A 234 10.76 -5.75 6.69
CA ARG A 234 12.08 -5.13 6.54
C ARG A 234 12.35 -4.70 5.11
N ALA A 235 12.10 -5.57 4.13
CA ALA A 235 12.23 -5.22 2.71
C ALA A 235 11.35 -4.03 2.32
N THR A 236 10.10 -4.00 2.81
CA THR A 236 9.17 -2.89 2.57
C THR A 236 9.63 -1.59 3.22
N MET A 237 10.10 -1.63 4.48
CA MET A 237 10.63 -0.45 5.19
C MET A 237 11.87 0.13 4.51
N ARG A 238 12.76 -0.73 3.98
CA ARG A 238 13.92 -0.29 3.19
C ARG A 238 13.48 0.45 1.92
N ALA A 239 12.44 -0.02 1.24
CA ALA A 239 11.89 0.68 0.08
C ALA A 239 11.28 2.04 0.49
N VAL A 240 10.53 2.11 1.59
CA VAL A 240 10.00 3.39 2.10
C VAL A 240 11.15 4.34 2.47
N ARG A 241 12.22 3.85 3.09
CA ARG A 241 13.42 4.66 3.39
C ARG A 241 14.07 5.19 2.10
N LEU A 242 14.20 4.35 1.07
CA LEU A 242 14.72 4.78 -0.23
C LEU A 242 13.82 5.85 -0.85
N VAL A 243 12.49 5.68 -0.82
CA VAL A 243 11.53 6.68 -1.30
C VAL A 243 11.74 8.03 -0.60
N LYS A 244 12.03 8.03 0.70
CA LYS A 244 12.27 9.27 1.47
C LYS A 244 13.63 9.91 1.19
N ASN A 245 14.65 9.13 0.84
CA ASN A 245 16.04 9.59 0.79
C ASN A 245 16.60 9.77 -0.62
N ASP A 246 15.97 9.21 -1.65
CA ASP A 246 16.43 9.30 -3.04
C ASP A 246 15.32 9.80 -3.97
N LYS A 247 15.10 11.14 -3.93
CA LYS A 247 14.10 11.82 -4.77
C LYS A 247 14.33 11.53 -6.25
N ASN A 248 15.58 11.55 -6.72
CA ASN A 248 15.89 11.38 -8.14
C ASN A 248 15.50 9.99 -8.65
N TYR A 249 15.83 8.94 -7.89
CA TYR A 249 15.39 7.59 -8.22
C TYR A 249 13.87 7.50 -8.27
N VAL A 250 13.17 8.05 -7.27
CA VAL A 250 11.71 7.97 -7.18
C VAL A 250 11.03 8.73 -8.31
N LEU A 251 11.52 9.92 -8.68
CA LEU A 251 11.00 10.65 -9.83
C LEU A 251 11.18 9.86 -11.14
N GLY A 252 12.32 9.17 -11.29
CA GLY A 252 12.54 8.24 -12.41
C GLY A 252 11.54 7.07 -12.39
N PHE A 253 11.37 6.44 -11.23
CA PHE A 253 10.42 5.34 -11.03
C PHE A 253 8.97 5.75 -11.34
N MET A 254 8.54 6.95 -10.93
CA MET A 254 7.18 7.46 -11.15
C MET A 254 6.85 7.66 -12.64
N LYS A 255 7.87 7.86 -13.49
CA LYS A 255 7.70 7.94 -14.95
C LYS A 255 7.49 6.56 -15.60
N GLY A 256 7.80 5.49 -14.88
CA GLY A 256 7.60 4.11 -15.33
C GLY A 256 6.12 3.66 -15.29
N PRO A 257 5.86 2.41 -15.70
CA PRO A 257 4.49 1.90 -15.93
C PRO A 257 3.64 1.76 -14.66
N HIS A 258 4.25 1.88 -13.47
CA HIS A 258 3.49 1.74 -12.23
C HIS A 258 2.59 2.96 -11.96
N LEU A 259 3.15 4.18 -12.05
CA LEU A 259 2.40 5.43 -11.86
C LEU A 259 2.07 6.14 -13.18
N ASP A 260 2.76 5.80 -14.26
CA ASP A 260 2.60 6.35 -15.60
C ASP A 260 2.65 7.89 -15.65
N LEU A 261 3.58 8.47 -14.89
CA LEU A 261 3.84 9.91 -14.95
C LEU A 261 4.87 10.20 -16.05
N SER A 262 4.55 9.82 -17.30
CA SER A 262 5.38 10.02 -18.49
C SER A 262 4.80 11.11 -19.41
N GLY A 263 5.56 11.52 -20.42
CA GLY A 263 5.12 12.54 -21.37
C GLY A 263 4.71 13.84 -20.67
N GLU A 264 3.54 14.38 -21.01
CA GLU A 264 3.01 15.60 -20.39
C GLU A 264 2.74 15.45 -18.88
N ARG A 265 2.44 14.24 -18.40
CA ARG A 265 2.22 13.97 -16.98
C ARG A 265 3.50 14.03 -16.15
N ALA A 266 4.68 13.99 -16.76
CA ALA A 266 5.97 14.08 -16.06
C ALA A 266 6.10 15.34 -15.20
N ARG A 267 5.44 16.43 -15.58
CA ARG A 267 5.40 17.70 -14.82
C ARG A 267 4.78 17.56 -13.43
N PHE A 268 3.97 16.52 -13.19
CA PHE A 268 3.36 16.26 -11.87
C PHE A 268 4.24 15.43 -10.94
N ALA A 269 5.31 14.82 -11.42
CA ALA A 269 6.10 13.87 -10.66
C ALA A 269 6.63 14.46 -9.34
N GLU A 270 7.16 15.69 -9.36
CA GLU A 270 7.63 16.37 -8.14
C GLU A 270 6.49 16.62 -7.16
N ARG A 271 5.36 17.13 -7.63
CA ARG A 271 4.19 17.40 -6.79
C ARG A 271 3.63 16.12 -6.17
N VAL A 272 3.62 15.01 -6.94
CA VAL A 272 3.24 13.68 -6.45
C VAL A 272 4.23 13.20 -5.39
N TYR A 273 5.53 13.36 -5.63
CA TYR A 273 6.57 13.01 -4.67
C TYR A 273 6.42 13.78 -3.36
N ASP A 274 6.33 15.11 -3.41
CA ASP A 274 6.25 15.97 -2.22
C ASP A 274 5.00 15.64 -1.39
N ALA A 275 3.85 15.43 -2.04
CA ALA A 275 2.62 15.00 -1.37
C ALA A 275 2.76 13.59 -0.77
N THR A 276 3.49 12.67 -1.42
CA THR A 276 3.77 11.33 -0.90
C THR A 276 4.59 11.40 0.38
N MET A 277 5.60 12.29 0.43
CA MET A 277 6.45 12.45 1.61
C MET A 277 5.69 12.92 2.85
N GLN A 278 4.65 13.72 2.66
CA GLN A 278 3.78 14.18 3.75
C GLN A 278 2.83 13.08 4.27
N LEU A 279 2.55 12.06 3.45
CA LEU A 279 1.62 10.99 3.80
C LEU A 279 2.31 9.79 4.46
N TYR A 280 3.53 9.44 4.06
CA TYR A 280 4.19 8.22 4.53
C TYR A 280 4.63 8.34 5.99
N LEU A 281 4.08 7.47 6.82
CA LEU A 281 4.45 7.33 8.22
C LEU A 281 5.93 6.93 8.37
N SER A 282 6.57 7.47 9.38
CA SER A 282 7.92 7.06 9.76
C SER A 282 7.91 5.87 10.74
N SER A 283 6.84 5.75 11.54
CA SER A 283 6.66 4.67 12.52
C SER A 283 6.13 3.38 11.90
N HIS A 284 5.42 3.46 10.76
CA HIS A 284 4.68 2.36 10.14
C HIS A 284 3.65 1.68 11.07
N THR A 285 3.27 2.38 12.12
CA THR A 285 2.23 2.02 13.09
C THR A 285 1.24 3.16 13.21
N VAL A 286 0.08 2.91 13.79
CA VAL A 286 -0.89 3.97 14.13
C VAL A 286 -1.24 3.91 15.61
N ASP A 287 -1.57 5.08 16.18
CA ASP A 287 -1.95 5.19 17.57
C ASP A 287 -3.27 4.45 17.88
N GLU A 288 -3.48 4.14 19.15
CA GLU A 288 -4.63 3.37 19.60
C GLU A 288 -5.95 4.10 19.33
N THR A 289 -5.96 5.43 19.37
CA THR A 289 -7.15 6.24 19.05
C THR A 289 -7.60 5.96 17.62
N LEU A 290 -6.68 6.06 16.65
CA LEU A 290 -7.00 5.75 15.25
C LEU A 290 -7.41 4.28 15.06
N GLN A 291 -6.75 3.33 15.77
CA GLN A 291 -7.14 1.92 15.72
C GLN A 291 -8.61 1.74 16.15
N ARG A 292 -9.02 2.34 17.25
CA ARG A 292 -10.40 2.31 17.76
C ARG A 292 -11.38 3.00 16.81
N GLU A 293 -11.02 4.14 16.26
CA GLU A 293 -11.84 4.86 15.26
C GLU A 293 -12.09 3.98 14.02
N MET A 294 -11.06 3.35 13.48
CA MET A 294 -11.19 2.47 12.32
C MET A 294 -12.04 1.23 12.61
N ILE A 295 -11.91 0.64 13.80
CA ILE A 295 -12.77 -0.46 14.25
C ILE A 295 -14.22 0.02 14.37
N ALA A 296 -14.47 1.17 14.99
CA ALA A 296 -15.82 1.71 15.16
C ALA A 296 -16.53 1.91 13.82
N ILE A 297 -15.83 2.44 12.83
CA ILE A 297 -16.37 2.65 11.48
C ILE A 297 -16.63 1.32 10.76
N ALA A 298 -15.69 0.39 10.81
CA ALA A 298 -15.90 -0.93 10.24
C ALA A 298 -17.10 -1.64 10.93
N SER A 299 -17.25 -1.46 12.25
CA SER A 299 -18.33 -2.06 13.05
C SER A 299 -19.72 -1.51 12.68
N GLN A 300 -19.83 -0.25 12.27
CA GLN A 300 -21.12 0.30 11.78
C GLN A 300 -21.65 -0.50 10.59
N ARG A 301 -20.76 -0.97 9.74
CA ARG A 301 -21.11 -1.74 8.53
C ARG A 301 -21.21 -3.23 8.78
N VAL A 302 -20.22 -3.78 9.49
CA VAL A 302 -20.07 -5.24 9.73
C VAL A 302 -21.01 -5.71 10.84
N LYS A 303 -21.33 -4.85 11.82
CA LYS A 303 -22.18 -5.13 12.99
C LYS A 303 -21.73 -6.40 13.74
N PRO A 304 -20.51 -6.41 14.30
CA PRO A 304 -20.00 -7.56 15.05
C PRO A 304 -20.88 -7.81 16.28
N ALA A 305 -21.01 -9.09 16.67
CA ALA A 305 -21.83 -9.50 17.81
C ALA A 305 -21.32 -8.97 19.16
N GLN A 306 -20.03 -8.67 19.25
CA GLN A 306 -19.37 -8.14 20.45
C GLN A 306 -18.38 -7.02 20.07
N PRO A 307 -18.03 -6.12 21.01
CA PRO A 307 -16.99 -5.14 20.81
C PRO A 307 -15.66 -5.80 20.38
N VAL A 308 -15.02 -5.24 19.35
CA VAL A 308 -13.77 -5.77 18.81
C VAL A 308 -12.60 -4.96 19.36
N PRO A 309 -11.69 -5.61 20.13
CA PRO A 309 -10.53 -4.90 20.68
C PRO A 309 -9.45 -4.69 19.61
N PRO A 310 -8.59 -3.65 19.75
CA PRO A 310 -7.55 -3.31 18.75
C PRO A 310 -6.63 -4.46 18.37
N GLU A 311 -6.18 -5.27 19.32
CA GLU A 311 -5.28 -6.41 19.11
C GLU A 311 -5.90 -7.53 18.26
N ARG A 312 -7.23 -7.54 18.11
CA ARG A 312 -7.94 -8.44 17.19
C ARG A 312 -7.76 -8.02 15.74
N VAL A 313 -7.43 -6.75 15.48
CA VAL A 313 -7.38 -6.13 14.14
C VAL A 313 -5.95 -5.74 13.77
N PHE A 314 -5.15 -5.29 14.73
CA PHE A 314 -3.82 -4.73 14.52
C PHE A 314 -2.76 -5.56 15.27
N ASP A 315 -1.60 -5.80 14.63
CA ASP A 315 -0.41 -6.37 15.27
C ASP A 315 0.85 -5.69 14.70
N PHE A 316 1.30 -4.66 15.36
CA PHE A 316 2.52 -3.92 14.97
C PHE A 316 3.80 -4.41 15.67
N SER A 317 3.75 -5.54 16.38
CA SER A 317 4.91 -6.08 17.10
C SER A 317 6.11 -6.36 16.18
N PHE A 318 5.84 -6.81 14.96
CA PHE A 318 6.89 -7.05 13.95
C PHE A 318 7.53 -5.76 13.44
N VAL A 319 6.75 -4.70 13.24
CA VAL A 319 7.29 -3.38 12.87
C VAL A 319 8.23 -2.89 13.97
N GLN A 320 7.83 -3.00 15.23
CA GLN A 320 8.67 -2.59 16.38
C GLN A 320 9.98 -3.37 16.44
N LYS A 321 9.93 -4.71 16.30
CA LYS A 321 11.11 -5.58 16.26
C LYS A 321 12.04 -5.23 15.11
N VAL A 322 11.50 -5.05 13.89
CA VAL A 322 12.28 -4.72 12.70
C VAL A 322 12.91 -3.33 12.84
N THR A 323 12.16 -2.34 13.35
CA THR A 323 12.68 -0.96 13.57
C THR A 323 13.87 -0.96 14.50
N ALA A 324 13.85 -1.76 15.58
CA ALA A 324 14.96 -1.86 16.54
C ALA A 324 16.25 -2.43 15.92
N THR A 325 16.15 -3.18 14.82
CA THR A 325 17.29 -3.83 14.14
C THR A 325 17.66 -3.19 12.80
N LEU A 326 16.81 -2.33 12.26
CA LEU A 326 17.02 -1.66 10.98
C LEU A 326 17.94 -0.44 11.16
N ARG A 327 19.23 -0.64 10.88
CA ARG A 327 20.25 0.43 10.87
C ARG A 327 20.27 1.23 9.58
#